data_10efe89f9f483943a79c1a58f19abf35
#
_entry.id   10efe89f9f483943a79c1a58f19abf35
#
_cell.length_a   1.000
_cell.length_b   1.000
_cell.length_c   1.000
_cell.angle_alpha   90.00
_cell.angle_beta   90.00
_cell.angle_gamma   90.00
#
_symmetry.space_group_name_H-M   'P 1'
#
loop_
_entity.id
_entity.type
_entity.pdbx_description
1 polymer ?
#
loop_
_entity_poly.entity_id
_entity_poly.type
_entity_poly.pdbx_seq_one_letter_code
_entity_poly.pdbx_strand_id
1 'polypeptide(L)'
;MLPTAHAECTGACDAQQRIATADAYLATRPGAVGYVLRDRKTGAVYRNSHAGDMVWTASTIKLGMVVDLFARQSAGLLRLTDNDIALMGKMLHTSDNDAADTLWSRYGGPDHTIFNNDFPHFGMTRVQPQRGFGDMFPYWGFQKSTTDDLDQMVNYMLTRLRPNETAWIVNAMQHVDPIQQWGVWGAGPNMAPGNKDGWSDEQGGWVTNTVGFAGPGQRFTLAVMNALNGAGGNADGQATTTRLSQILLADRQ
;
A
#
# COMPACT_ATOMS: atom_id res chain seq x y z
N MET A 1 -15.85 -31.42 36.36
CA MET A 1 -14.84 -30.89 35.41
C MET A 1 -15.08 -29.40 35.33
N LEU A 2 -14.15 -28.61 35.87
CA LEU A 2 -14.16 -27.16 35.75
C LEU A 2 -13.70 -26.78 34.34
N PRO A 3 -14.34 -25.83 33.64
CA PRO A 3 -13.85 -25.36 32.37
C PRO A 3 -12.50 -24.68 32.60
N THR A 4 -11.47 -25.13 31.90
CA THR A 4 -10.19 -24.43 31.82
C THR A 4 -10.46 -23.09 31.13
N ALA A 5 -10.43 -22.01 31.88
CA ALA A 5 -10.40 -20.67 31.34
C ALA A 5 -9.12 -20.55 30.49
N HIS A 6 -9.26 -20.54 29.18
CA HIS A 6 -8.18 -20.10 28.30
C HIS A 6 -7.93 -18.63 28.63
N ALA A 7 -6.77 -18.33 29.17
CA ALA A 7 -6.35 -16.93 29.35
C ALA A 7 -6.41 -16.25 27.98
N GLU A 8 -7.21 -15.18 27.86
CA GLU A 8 -7.26 -14.41 26.64
C GLU A 8 -5.87 -13.85 26.35
N CYS A 9 -5.35 -14.23 25.18
CA CYS A 9 -4.06 -13.78 24.70
C CYS A 9 -4.19 -12.31 24.26
N THR A 10 -3.52 -11.39 24.95
CA THR A 10 -3.59 -9.94 24.66
C THR A 10 -2.23 -9.37 24.27
N GLY A 11 -2.25 -8.28 23.49
CA GLY A 11 -1.04 -7.54 23.13
C GLY A 11 -0.05 -8.31 22.26
N ALA A 12 1.18 -8.50 22.73
CA ALA A 12 2.24 -9.14 21.93
C ALA A 12 1.95 -10.61 21.62
N CYS A 13 1.31 -11.33 22.53
CA CYS A 13 0.89 -12.70 22.33
C CYS A 13 -0.18 -12.81 21.23
N ASP A 14 -1.19 -11.92 21.21
CA ASP A 14 -2.18 -11.85 20.15
C ASP A 14 -1.52 -11.57 18.78
N ALA A 15 -0.56 -10.63 18.74
CA ALA A 15 0.17 -10.32 17.51
C ALA A 15 0.93 -11.55 16.97
N GLN A 16 1.64 -12.28 17.81
CA GLN A 16 2.37 -13.48 17.41
C GLN A 16 1.44 -14.57 16.89
N GLN A 17 0.30 -14.80 17.56
CA GLN A 17 -0.68 -15.78 17.13
C GLN A 17 -1.30 -15.42 15.76
N ARG A 18 -1.64 -14.15 15.55
CA ARG A 18 -2.16 -13.66 14.28
C ARG A 18 -1.15 -13.80 13.15
N ILE A 19 0.14 -13.51 13.41
CA ILE A 19 1.22 -13.67 12.44
C ILE A 19 1.38 -15.15 12.08
N ALA A 20 1.44 -16.05 13.06
CA ALA A 20 1.54 -17.48 12.79
C ALA A 20 0.35 -17.99 11.95
N THR A 21 -0.86 -17.51 12.25
CA THR A 21 -2.06 -17.82 11.47
C THR A 21 -1.99 -17.27 10.05
N ALA A 22 -1.48 -16.06 9.89
CA ALA A 22 -1.28 -15.43 8.59
C ALA A 22 -0.27 -16.20 7.73
N ASP A 23 0.87 -16.56 8.30
CA ASP A 23 1.91 -17.33 7.59
C ASP A 23 1.41 -18.73 7.19
N ALA A 24 0.68 -19.41 8.08
CA ALA A 24 0.05 -20.69 7.76
C ALA A 24 -0.99 -20.56 6.64
N TYR A 25 -1.78 -19.49 6.64
CA TYR A 25 -2.72 -19.20 5.56
C TYR A 25 -1.99 -18.96 4.24
N LEU A 26 -0.96 -18.10 4.22
CA LEU A 26 -0.21 -17.78 3.01
C LEU A 26 0.48 -18.99 2.40
N ALA A 27 0.93 -19.95 3.22
CA ALA A 27 1.52 -21.21 2.73
C ALA A 27 0.57 -22.05 1.87
N THR A 28 -0.73 -21.79 1.92
CA THR A 28 -1.78 -22.46 1.12
C THR A 28 -2.21 -21.67 -0.11
N ARG A 29 -1.68 -20.45 -0.29
CA ARG A 29 -2.14 -19.54 -1.36
C ARG A 29 -1.22 -19.59 -2.57
N PRO A 30 -1.77 -19.32 -3.78
CA PRO A 30 -0.96 -19.26 -4.98
C PRO A 30 -0.05 -18.04 -4.98
N GLY A 31 1.10 -18.17 -5.64
CA GLY A 31 2.04 -17.08 -5.83
C GLY A 31 2.96 -16.84 -4.65
N ALA A 32 3.62 -15.69 -4.66
CA ALA A 32 4.49 -15.19 -3.60
C ALA A 32 3.87 -13.94 -2.98
N VAL A 33 3.63 -13.98 -1.67
CA VAL A 33 2.98 -12.88 -0.93
C VAL A 33 3.96 -12.32 0.09
N GLY A 34 4.43 -11.09 -0.16
CA GLY A 34 5.17 -10.30 0.83
C GLY A 34 4.20 -9.46 1.66
N TYR A 35 4.42 -9.39 2.97
CA TYR A 35 3.71 -8.43 3.81
C TYR A 35 4.61 -7.81 4.88
N VAL A 36 4.26 -6.57 5.26
CA VAL A 36 4.81 -5.85 6.42
C VAL A 36 3.64 -5.29 7.22
N LEU A 37 3.58 -5.65 8.50
CA LEU A 37 2.63 -5.13 9.48
C LEU A 37 3.39 -4.29 10.51
N ARG A 38 2.97 -3.05 10.71
CA ARG A 38 3.53 -2.15 11.73
C ARG A 38 2.46 -1.76 12.75
N ASP A 39 2.75 -1.88 14.03
CA ASP A 39 1.99 -1.24 15.11
C ASP A 39 2.66 0.09 15.47
N ARG A 40 2.08 1.19 15.06
CA ARG A 40 2.63 2.54 15.28
C ARG A 40 2.59 2.99 16.75
N LYS A 41 1.78 2.34 17.58
CA LYS A 41 1.72 2.62 19.02
C LYS A 41 2.91 2.03 19.78
N THR A 42 3.32 0.82 19.39
CA THR A 42 4.43 0.11 20.06
C THR A 42 5.75 0.24 19.30
N GLY A 43 5.71 0.63 18.04
CA GLY A 43 6.85 0.63 17.12
C GLY A 43 7.20 -0.76 16.57
N ALA A 44 6.46 -1.81 16.94
CA ALA A 44 6.71 -3.16 16.46
C ALA A 44 6.45 -3.28 14.94
N VAL A 45 7.38 -3.95 14.25
CA VAL A 45 7.27 -4.23 12.80
C VAL A 45 7.46 -5.72 12.58
N TYR A 46 6.50 -6.32 11.92
CA TYR A 46 6.52 -7.73 11.53
C TYR A 46 6.55 -7.82 10.01
N ARG A 47 7.45 -8.62 9.48
CA ARG A 47 7.63 -8.83 8.05
C ARG A 47 7.91 -10.29 7.76
N ASN A 48 7.34 -10.82 6.68
CA ASN A 48 7.66 -12.18 6.24
C ASN A 48 8.89 -12.21 5.31
N SER A 49 9.30 -13.42 4.90
CA SER A 49 10.49 -13.62 4.07
C SER A 49 10.38 -13.01 2.66
N HIS A 50 9.14 -12.79 2.15
CA HIS A 50 8.88 -12.24 0.83
C HIS A 50 8.75 -10.70 0.82
N ALA A 51 8.87 -10.03 1.97
CA ALA A 51 8.71 -8.57 2.05
C ALA A 51 9.76 -7.79 1.23
N GLY A 52 10.93 -8.38 0.99
CA GLY A 52 12.01 -7.82 0.18
C GLY A 52 11.99 -8.21 -1.29
N ASP A 53 11.05 -9.03 -1.73
CA ASP A 53 10.94 -9.46 -3.12
C ASP A 53 10.51 -8.30 -4.02
N MET A 54 11.10 -8.25 -5.22
CA MET A 54 10.78 -7.24 -6.24
C MET A 54 9.50 -7.63 -6.98
N VAL A 55 8.43 -6.88 -6.76
CA VAL A 55 7.12 -7.09 -7.38
C VAL A 55 6.69 -5.84 -8.15
N TRP A 56 5.90 -6.00 -9.20
CA TRP A 56 5.28 -4.88 -9.92
C TRP A 56 4.36 -4.12 -8.97
N THR A 57 4.54 -2.81 -8.89
CA THR A 57 3.78 -1.95 -7.97
C THR A 57 2.31 -1.83 -8.37
N ALA A 58 2.02 -1.99 -9.66
CA ALA A 58 0.74 -1.59 -10.21
C ALA A 58 0.33 -0.19 -9.67
N SER A 59 -0.93 0.03 -9.38
CA SER A 59 -1.42 1.35 -8.95
C SER A 59 -1.06 1.74 -7.51
N THR A 60 -0.38 0.90 -6.72
CA THR A 60 0.07 1.33 -5.38
C THR A 60 1.08 2.48 -5.44
N ILE A 61 1.87 2.57 -6.53
CA ILE A 61 2.82 3.66 -6.74
C ILE A 61 2.15 5.05 -6.80
N LYS A 62 0.85 5.12 -7.15
CA LYS A 62 0.09 6.37 -7.17
C LYS A 62 0.00 7.03 -5.80
N LEU A 63 0.00 6.25 -4.71
CA LEU A 63 0.12 6.80 -3.37
C LEU A 63 1.48 7.47 -3.16
N GLY A 64 2.57 6.87 -3.65
CA GLY A 64 3.89 7.47 -3.64
C GLY A 64 3.95 8.79 -4.42
N MET A 65 3.27 8.86 -5.57
CA MET A 65 3.15 10.13 -6.33
C MET A 65 2.43 11.22 -5.52
N VAL A 66 1.35 10.89 -4.83
CA VAL A 66 0.61 11.85 -3.98
C VAL A 66 1.47 12.32 -2.81
N VAL A 67 2.19 11.40 -2.16
CA VAL A 67 3.13 11.73 -1.07
C VAL A 67 4.22 12.67 -1.56
N ASP A 68 4.81 12.41 -2.73
CA ASP A 68 5.84 13.24 -3.35
C ASP A 68 5.32 14.65 -3.66
N LEU A 69 4.17 14.75 -4.30
CA LEU A 69 3.59 16.04 -4.67
C LEU A 69 3.35 16.92 -3.43
N PHE A 70 2.82 16.37 -2.34
CA PHE A 70 2.67 17.13 -1.10
C PHE A 70 4.03 17.45 -0.45
N ALA A 71 4.98 16.53 -0.43
CA ALA A 71 6.30 16.78 0.13
C ALA A 71 7.01 17.92 -0.61
N ARG A 72 6.99 17.91 -1.95
CA ARG A 72 7.57 18.99 -2.77
C ARG A 72 6.83 20.32 -2.59
N GLN A 73 5.49 20.32 -2.48
CA GLN A 73 4.74 21.53 -2.14
C GLN A 73 5.14 22.07 -0.78
N SER A 74 5.26 21.20 0.21
CA SER A 74 5.70 21.58 1.57
C SER A 74 7.10 22.16 1.61
N ALA A 75 7.99 21.68 0.73
CA ALA A 75 9.35 22.20 0.54
C ALA A 75 9.40 23.50 -0.30
N GLY A 76 8.27 23.95 -0.86
CA GLY A 76 8.21 25.14 -1.73
C GLY A 76 8.77 24.92 -3.14
N LEU A 77 8.95 23.65 -3.54
CA LEU A 77 9.50 23.28 -4.86
C LEU A 77 8.44 23.30 -5.97
N LEU A 78 7.17 23.23 -5.61
CA LEU A 78 6.05 23.34 -6.54
C LEU A 78 4.84 23.98 -5.83
N ARG A 79 3.85 24.38 -6.62
CA ARG A 79 2.53 24.79 -6.15
C ARG A 79 1.47 23.97 -6.84
N LEU A 80 0.74 23.15 -6.06
CA LEU A 80 -0.41 22.40 -6.55
C LEU A 80 -1.60 23.35 -6.77
N THR A 81 -2.26 23.17 -7.90
CA THR A 81 -3.53 23.84 -8.21
C THR A 81 -4.72 23.00 -7.67
N ASP A 82 -5.91 23.61 -7.62
CA ASP A 82 -7.13 22.88 -7.27
C ASP A 82 -7.38 21.71 -8.23
N ASN A 83 -7.02 21.87 -9.51
CA ASN A 83 -7.11 20.77 -10.49
C ASN A 83 -6.14 19.63 -10.17
N ASP A 84 -4.92 19.91 -9.70
CA ASP A 84 -3.98 18.87 -9.31
C ASP A 84 -4.48 18.09 -8.09
N ILE A 85 -5.04 18.81 -7.11
CA ILE A 85 -5.67 18.16 -5.94
C ILE A 85 -6.84 17.29 -6.36
N ALA A 86 -7.66 17.72 -7.32
CA ALA A 86 -8.76 16.92 -7.86
C ALA A 86 -8.25 15.66 -8.59
N LEU A 87 -7.17 15.77 -9.38
CA LEU A 87 -6.54 14.62 -10.04
C LEU A 87 -5.94 13.65 -9.02
N MET A 88 -5.25 14.14 -7.99
CA MET A 88 -4.77 13.32 -6.88
C MET A 88 -5.92 12.56 -6.20
N GLY A 89 -7.05 13.25 -6.00
CA GLY A 89 -8.28 12.64 -5.47
C GLY A 89 -8.78 11.49 -6.35
N LYS A 90 -8.85 11.66 -7.67
CA LYS A 90 -9.24 10.61 -8.61
C LYS A 90 -8.28 9.42 -8.58
N MET A 91 -6.96 9.67 -8.53
CA MET A 91 -5.96 8.61 -8.40
C MET A 91 -6.18 7.74 -7.16
N LEU A 92 -6.55 8.34 -6.02
CA LEU A 92 -6.77 7.59 -4.79
C LEU A 92 -8.15 6.95 -4.77
N HIS A 93 -9.20 7.64 -5.23
CA HIS A 93 -10.59 7.17 -5.15
C HIS A 93 -10.87 5.99 -6.09
N THR A 94 -10.68 6.19 -7.41
CA THR A 94 -10.98 5.17 -8.44
C THR A 94 -9.74 4.51 -9.02
N SER A 95 -8.55 4.88 -8.55
CA SER A 95 -7.28 4.46 -9.16
C SER A 95 -7.12 4.96 -10.61
N ASP A 96 -7.62 6.15 -10.91
CA ASP A 96 -7.68 6.74 -12.23
C ASP A 96 -6.29 6.82 -12.89
N ASN A 97 -6.16 6.23 -14.10
CA ASN A 97 -4.91 6.20 -14.84
C ASN A 97 -4.63 7.51 -15.57
N ASP A 98 -5.66 8.14 -16.16
CA ASP A 98 -5.50 9.40 -16.89
C ASP A 98 -5.05 10.54 -15.96
N ALA A 99 -5.57 10.53 -14.73
CA ALA A 99 -5.11 11.44 -13.68
C ALA A 99 -3.63 11.20 -13.32
N ALA A 100 -3.23 9.94 -13.22
CA ALA A 100 -1.83 9.59 -12.95
C ALA A 100 -0.91 10.01 -14.11
N ASP A 101 -1.29 9.75 -15.36
CA ASP A 101 -0.56 10.16 -16.57
C ASP A 101 -0.38 11.67 -16.63
N THR A 102 -1.44 12.41 -16.32
CA THR A 102 -1.42 13.87 -16.31
C THR A 102 -0.44 14.41 -15.28
N LEU A 103 -0.48 13.87 -14.05
CA LEU A 103 0.40 14.34 -12.96
C LEU A 103 1.83 13.87 -13.16
N TRP A 104 2.04 12.65 -13.67
CA TRP A 104 3.38 12.15 -13.99
C TRP A 104 4.06 13.02 -15.05
N SER A 105 3.34 13.32 -16.16
CA SER A 105 3.86 14.17 -17.24
C SER A 105 4.10 15.60 -16.77
N ARG A 106 3.22 16.15 -15.93
CA ARG A 106 3.32 17.54 -15.46
C ARG A 106 4.45 17.75 -14.47
N TYR A 107 4.67 16.81 -13.57
CA TYR A 107 5.58 16.96 -12.43
C TYR A 107 6.80 16.06 -12.47
N GLY A 108 6.91 15.16 -13.45
CA GLY A 108 8.04 14.25 -13.62
C GLY A 108 9.31 14.90 -14.15
N GLY A 109 9.21 16.14 -14.65
CA GLY A 109 10.33 16.83 -15.29
C GLY A 109 10.52 16.46 -16.77
N PRO A 110 11.52 17.06 -17.43
CA PRO A 110 11.73 16.87 -18.88
C PRO A 110 12.04 15.42 -19.29
N ASP A 111 12.66 14.67 -18.39
CA ASP A 111 13.06 13.28 -18.56
C ASP A 111 12.22 12.29 -17.72
N HIS A 112 11.17 12.78 -17.09
CA HIS A 112 10.25 12.01 -16.22
C HIS A 112 10.90 11.34 -15.01
N THR A 113 12.12 11.75 -14.60
CA THR A 113 12.88 11.08 -13.52
C THR A 113 12.58 11.60 -12.12
N ILE A 114 11.93 12.76 -11.96
CA ILE A 114 11.83 13.45 -10.67
C ILE A 114 11.17 12.53 -9.62
N PHE A 115 10.02 11.92 -9.92
CA PHE A 115 9.36 11.01 -8.97
C PHE A 115 10.29 9.86 -8.52
N ASN A 116 10.98 9.22 -9.48
CA ASN A 116 11.91 8.13 -9.17
C ASN A 116 13.11 8.61 -8.34
N ASN A 117 13.58 9.85 -8.54
CA ASN A 117 14.67 10.43 -7.76
C ASN A 117 14.22 10.79 -6.33
N ASP A 118 12.93 11.10 -6.14
CA ASP A 118 12.37 11.51 -4.87
C ASP A 118 11.87 10.33 -4.01
N PHE A 119 11.44 9.22 -4.60
CA PHE A 119 10.96 8.03 -3.87
C PHE A 119 11.89 7.55 -2.75
N PRO A 120 13.24 7.54 -2.91
CA PRO A 120 14.14 7.19 -1.81
C PRO A 120 14.02 8.08 -0.57
N HIS A 121 13.62 9.34 -0.71
CA HIS A 121 13.40 10.26 0.42
C HIS A 121 12.24 9.84 1.32
N PHE A 122 11.32 9.03 0.79
CA PHE A 122 10.17 8.47 1.52
C PHE A 122 10.42 7.04 1.99
N GLY A 123 11.67 6.56 1.87
CA GLY A 123 12.07 5.20 2.23
C GLY A 123 11.86 4.15 1.15
N MET A 124 11.38 4.54 -0.04
CA MET A 124 11.22 3.63 -1.20
C MET A 124 12.54 3.50 -1.97
N THR A 125 13.51 2.85 -1.36
CA THR A 125 14.90 2.80 -1.87
C THR A 125 15.14 1.74 -2.94
N ARG A 126 14.17 0.85 -3.14
CA ARG A 126 14.24 -0.28 -4.07
C ARG A 126 13.36 -0.10 -5.31
N VAL A 127 12.69 1.05 -5.46
CA VAL A 127 11.89 1.34 -6.66
C VAL A 127 12.76 1.30 -7.91
N GLN A 128 12.35 0.51 -8.89
CA GLN A 128 13.06 0.33 -10.15
C GLN A 128 12.10 0.54 -11.33
N PRO A 129 12.31 1.60 -12.13
CA PRO A 129 11.57 1.76 -13.37
C PRO A 129 11.93 0.65 -14.35
N GLN A 130 10.92 0.12 -15.01
CA GLN A 130 11.04 -0.89 -16.05
C GLN A 130 10.57 -0.32 -17.38
N ARG A 131 11.09 -0.83 -18.50
CA ARG A 131 10.55 -0.49 -19.81
C ARG A 131 9.22 -1.22 -20.02
N GLY A 132 8.23 -0.47 -20.51
CA GLY A 132 6.90 -0.96 -20.89
C GLY A 132 6.66 -0.86 -22.39
N PHE A 133 5.40 -0.79 -22.78
CA PHE A 133 5.01 -0.71 -24.19
C PHE A 133 4.91 0.71 -24.74
N GLY A 134 5.20 1.74 -23.99
CA GLY A 134 5.19 3.12 -24.44
C GLY A 134 6.59 3.69 -24.56
N ASP A 135 6.70 4.86 -25.20
CA ASP A 135 7.97 5.57 -25.35
C ASP A 135 8.40 6.30 -24.07
N MET A 136 7.46 6.53 -23.14
CA MET A 136 7.74 7.22 -21.87
C MET A 136 8.53 6.33 -20.93
N PHE A 137 9.72 6.78 -20.55
CA PHE A 137 10.56 6.11 -19.56
C PHE A 137 11.37 7.14 -18.75
N PRO A 138 11.33 7.07 -17.39
CA PRO A 138 10.49 6.18 -16.58
C PRO A 138 9.00 6.56 -16.64
N TYR A 139 8.15 5.56 -16.36
CA TYR A 139 6.69 5.71 -16.34
C TYR A 139 6.12 5.05 -15.08
N TRP A 140 5.12 5.67 -14.46
CA TRP A 140 4.54 5.19 -13.19
C TRP A 140 3.98 3.77 -13.31
N GLY A 141 3.37 3.41 -14.44
CA GLY A 141 2.74 2.10 -14.65
C GLY A 141 3.73 0.94 -14.74
N PHE A 142 5.01 1.21 -14.97
CA PHE A 142 6.06 0.19 -15.11
C PHE A 142 7.15 0.35 -14.04
N GLN A 143 6.73 0.20 -12.78
CA GLN A 143 7.64 0.25 -11.63
C GLN A 143 7.64 -1.10 -10.90
N LYS A 144 8.81 -1.56 -10.47
CA LYS A 144 8.95 -2.61 -9.46
C LYS A 144 9.42 -1.99 -8.15
N SER A 145 8.97 -2.59 -7.04
CA SER A 145 9.39 -2.21 -5.70
C SER A 145 9.23 -3.40 -4.75
N THR A 146 9.40 -3.17 -3.47
CA THR A 146 9.25 -4.18 -2.43
C THR A 146 8.12 -3.80 -1.46
N THR A 147 7.62 -4.78 -0.73
CA THR A 147 6.64 -4.53 0.33
C THR A 147 7.25 -3.67 1.45
N ASP A 148 8.55 -3.84 1.71
CA ASP A 148 9.29 -3.00 2.66
C ASP A 148 9.22 -1.51 2.24
N ASP A 149 9.40 -1.21 0.96
CA ASP A 149 9.31 0.17 0.44
C ASP A 149 7.91 0.77 0.63
N LEU A 150 6.86 -0.02 0.36
CA LEU A 150 5.47 0.44 0.57
C LEU A 150 5.18 0.73 2.05
N ASP A 151 5.68 -0.10 2.99
CA ASP A 151 5.56 0.16 4.43
C ASP A 151 6.27 1.47 4.82
N GLN A 152 7.49 1.70 4.33
CA GLN A 152 8.23 2.92 4.62
C GLN A 152 7.53 4.17 4.08
N MET A 153 6.98 4.09 2.88
CA MET A 153 6.20 5.18 2.27
C MET A 153 4.98 5.55 3.13
N VAL A 154 4.18 4.57 3.56
CA VAL A 154 3.01 4.84 4.42
C VAL A 154 3.45 5.37 5.78
N ASN A 155 4.53 4.84 6.34
CA ASN A 155 5.07 5.37 7.59
C ASN A 155 5.52 6.82 7.43
N TYR A 156 6.19 7.18 6.32
CA TYR A 156 6.54 8.56 6.00
C TYR A 156 5.29 9.44 5.88
N MET A 157 4.32 9.02 5.10
CA MET A 157 3.03 9.71 4.91
C MET A 157 2.36 10.07 6.25
N LEU A 158 2.32 9.11 7.18
CA LEU A 158 1.63 9.27 8.46
C LEU A 158 2.46 10.01 9.53
N THR A 159 3.77 10.22 9.32
CA THR A 159 4.66 10.78 10.35
C THR A 159 5.46 12.01 9.92
N ARG A 160 5.58 12.28 8.63
CA ARG A 160 6.48 13.32 8.10
C ARG A 160 5.81 14.41 7.26
N LEU A 161 4.70 14.11 6.61
CA LEU A 161 3.91 15.14 5.91
C LEU A 161 3.30 16.11 6.92
N ARG A 162 2.88 17.27 6.43
CA ARG A 162 2.13 18.23 7.25
C ARG A 162 0.79 17.63 7.69
N PRO A 163 0.28 17.96 8.89
CA PRO A 163 -0.95 17.37 9.41
C PRO A 163 -2.17 17.49 8.49
N ASN A 164 -2.32 18.61 7.78
CA ASN A 164 -3.41 18.80 6.82
C ASN A 164 -3.28 17.92 5.57
N GLU A 165 -2.05 17.70 5.09
CA GLU A 165 -1.76 16.82 3.95
C GLU A 165 -1.99 15.36 4.31
N THR A 166 -1.49 14.94 5.48
CA THR A 166 -1.78 13.62 6.04
C THR A 166 -3.28 13.39 6.19
N ALA A 167 -4.00 14.36 6.79
CA ALA A 167 -5.45 14.25 6.98
C ALA A 167 -6.20 14.13 5.64
N TRP A 168 -5.77 14.88 4.62
CA TRP A 168 -6.35 14.80 3.28
C TRP A 168 -6.16 13.40 2.66
N ILE A 169 -4.93 12.84 2.72
CA ILE A 169 -4.65 11.51 2.19
C ILE A 169 -5.43 10.44 2.97
N VAL A 170 -5.43 10.51 4.29
CA VAL A 170 -6.18 9.57 5.16
C VAL A 170 -7.66 9.58 4.81
N ASN A 171 -8.25 10.76 4.68
CA ASN A 171 -9.66 10.88 4.27
C ASN A 171 -9.89 10.29 2.87
N ALA A 172 -9.04 10.57 1.90
CA ALA A 172 -9.17 10.03 0.54
C ALA A 172 -9.08 8.50 0.52
N MET A 173 -8.13 7.91 1.28
CA MET A 173 -7.95 6.46 1.38
C MET A 173 -9.08 5.75 2.12
N GLN A 174 -9.78 6.43 3.02
CA GLN A 174 -10.97 5.91 3.72
C GLN A 174 -12.25 6.01 2.89
N HIS A 175 -12.22 6.73 1.77
CA HIS A 175 -13.37 6.92 0.89
C HIS A 175 -13.08 6.45 -0.54
N VAL A 176 -12.35 5.33 -0.66
CA VAL A 176 -12.10 4.70 -1.96
C VAL A 176 -13.39 4.13 -2.57
N ASP A 177 -13.44 4.11 -3.90
CA ASP A 177 -14.51 3.46 -4.66
C ASP A 177 -14.57 1.95 -4.32
N PRO A 178 -15.76 1.32 -4.38
CA PRO A 178 -15.92 -0.13 -4.15
C PRO A 178 -14.92 -1.01 -4.90
N ILE A 179 -14.42 -0.59 -6.06
CA ILE A 179 -13.38 -1.32 -6.81
C ILE A 179 -12.06 -1.49 -6.03
N GLN A 180 -11.83 -0.67 -5.02
CA GLN A 180 -10.66 -0.73 -4.14
C GLN A 180 -11.00 -1.16 -2.69
N GLN A 181 -12.23 -1.63 -2.41
CA GLN A 181 -12.62 -2.08 -1.07
C GLN A 181 -12.25 -3.54 -0.82
N TRP A 182 -10.95 -3.86 -1.01
CA TRP A 182 -10.36 -5.16 -0.71
C TRP A 182 -9.00 -4.99 -0.02
N GLY A 183 -8.20 -6.01 0.13
CA GLY A 183 -6.90 -5.90 0.78
C GLY A 183 -7.02 -5.40 2.22
N VAL A 184 -6.39 -4.27 2.55
CA VAL A 184 -6.45 -3.68 3.91
C VAL A 184 -7.88 -3.42 4.37
N TRP A 185 -8.82 -3.22 3.45
CA TRP A 185 -10.25 -3.07 3.74
C TRP A 185 -10.85 -4.28 4.48
N GLY A 186 -10.22 -5.45 4.34
CA GLY A 186 -10.56 -6.66 5.10
C GLY A 186 -10.43 -6.53 6.62
N ALA A 187 -9.79 -5.48 7.14
CA ALA A 187 -9.77 -5.17 8.57
C ALA A 187 -11.19 -4.97 9.15
N GLY A 188 -12.15 -4.64 8.28
CA GLY A 188 -13.54 -4.41 8.66
C GLY A 188 -13.84 -2.97 9.09
N PRO A 189 -15.12 -2.56 9.04
CA PRO A 189 -15.52 -1.17 9.24
C PRO A 189 -15.20 -0.62 10.64
N ASN A 190 -15.21 -1.47 11.66
CA ASN A 190 -14.85 -1.05 13.03
C ASN A 190 -13.40 -0.59 13.17
N MET A 191 -12.55 -0.99 12.22
CA MET A 191 -11.14 -0.60 12.16
C MET A 191 -10.90 0.65 11.32
N ALA A 192 -11.94 1.24 10.72
CA ALA A 192 -11.86 2.43 9.87
C ALA A 192 -10.69 2.35 8.87
N PRO A 193 -10.63 1.30 8.02
CA PRO A 193 -9.50 1.10 7.12
C PRO A 193 -9.42 2.20 6.06
N GLY A 194 -8.20 2.45 5.59
CA GLY A 194 -7.94 3.24 4.40
C GLY A 194 -6.82 2.59 3.60
N ASN A 195 -6.98 2.50 2.29
CA ASN A 195 -6.01 1.82 1.44
C ASN A 195 -5.82 2.47 0.08
N LYS A 196 -4.74 2.07 -0.58
CA LYS A 196 -4.53 2.17 -2.02
C LYS A 196 -4.19 0.79 -2.55
N ASP A 197 -5.00 0.32 -3.48
CA ASP A 197 -4.80 -0.96 -4.12
C ASP A 197 -4.13 -0.80 -5.49
N GLY A 198 -3.53 -1.91 -5.95
CA GLY A 198 -2.93 -2.00 -7.26
C GLY A 198 -3.04 -3.42 -7.80
N TRP A 199 -3.50 -3.56 -9.03
CA TRP A 199 -3.63 -4.85 -9.73
C TRP A 199 -3.29 -4.71 -11.21
N SER A 200 -2.69 -5.75 -11.77
CA SER A 200 -2.31 -5.82 -13.19
C SER A 200 -1.96 -7.26 -13.56
N ASP A 201 -2.11 -7.62 -14.83
CA ASP A 201 -1.72 -8.91 -15.40
C ASP A 201 -0.69 -8.79 -16.54
N GLU A 202 -0.19 -7.58 -16.78
CA GLU A 202 0.54 -7.25 -18.01
C GLU A 202 1.96 -7.84 -18.09
N GLN A 203 2.54 -8.33 -16.98
CA GLN A 203 3.96 -8.69 -16.95
C GLN A 203 4.23 -10.08 -16.35
N GLY A 204 3.58 -11.09 -16.88
CA GLY A 204 3.86 -12.47 -16.49
C GLY A 204 2.89 -13.05 -15.47
N GLY A 205 1.71 -12.49 -15.37
CA GLY A 205 0.63 -12.93 -14.49
C GLY A 205 0.19 -11.85 -13.50
N TRP A 206 -0.96 -12.09 -12.89
CA TRP A 206 -1.56 -11.12 -11.99
C TRP A 206 -0.66 -10.75 -10.80
N VAL A 207 -0.65 -9.46 -10.49
CA VAL A 207 -0.25 -8.93 -9.18
C VAL A 207 -1.46 -8.28 -8.52
N THR A 208 -1.56 -8.40 -7.19
CA THR A 208 -2.64 -7.78 -6.40
C THR A 208 -2.02 -7.25 -5.11
N ASN A 209 -1.83 -5.96 -5.07
CA ASN A 209 -1.12 -5.27 -3.98
C ASN A 209 -2.08 -4.37 -3.23
N THR A 210 -1.88 -4.24 -1.94
CA THR A 210 -2.64 -3.32 -1.09
C THR A 210 -1.70 -2.67 -0.08
N VAL A 211 -1.89 -1.40 0.19
CA VAL A 211 -1.13 -0.67 1.20
C VAL A 211 -2.02 0.35 1.89
N GLY A 212 -1.93 0.40 3.20
CA GLY A 212 -2.76 1.33 3.95
C GLY A 212 -2.66 1.16 5.46
N PHE A 213 -3.73 1.52 6.12
CA PHE A 213 -3.80 1.56 7.58
C PHE A 213 -5.16 1.11 8.10
N ALA A 214 -5.21 0.77 9.40
CA ALA A 214 -6.43 0.47 10.11
C ALA A 214 -6.29 0.78 11.61
N GLY A 215 -7.42 0.84 12.29
CA GLY A 215 -7.50 1.07 13.73
C GLY A 215 -7.49 2.54 14.14
N PRO A 216 -7.82 2.82 15.41
CA PRO A 216 -7.89 4.18 15.93
C PRO A 216 -6.60 4.97 15.71
N GLY A 217 -6.69 6.16 15.10
CA GLY A 217 -5.52 6.99 14.79
C GLY A 217 -4.55 6.36 13.78
N GLN A 218 -5.04 5.52 12.87
CA GLN A 218 -4.23 4.75 11.92
C GLN A 218 -3.13 3.94 12.63
N ARG A 219 -3.49 3.28 13.74
CA ARG A 219 -2.53 2.58 14.60
C ARG A 219 -1.73 1.53 13.85
N PHE A 220 -2.39 0.75 13.02
CA PHE A 220 -1.73 -0.31 12.27
C PHE A 220 -1.56 0.10 10.81
N THR A 221 -0.35 -0.08 10.26
CA THR A 221 -0.15 -0.05 8.81
C THR A 221 0.10 -1.45 8.30
N LEU A 222 -0.43 -1.74 7.11
CA LEU A 222 -0.21 -3.01 6.43
C LEU A 222 0.12 -2.72 4.96
N ALA A 223 1.25 -3.25 4.51
CA ALA A 223 1.63 -3.34 3.12
C ALA A 223 1.65 -4.80 2.69
N VAL A 224 1.09 -5.09 1.52
CA VAL A 224 1.08 -6.43 0.93
C VAL A 224 1.37 -6.32 -0.56
N MET A 225 2.32 -7.10 -1.05
CA MET A 225 2.52 -7.30 -2.48
C MET A 225 2.39 -8.79 -2.79
N ASN A 226 1.51 -9.12 -3.72
CA ASN A 226 1.20 -10.49 -4.09
C ASN A 226 1.44 -10.69 -5.59
N ALA A 227 2.48 -11.45 -5.92
CA ALA A 227 2.79 -11.86 -7.28
C ALA A 227 2.28 -13.29 -7.50
N LEU A 228 1.20 -13.44 -8.28
CA LEU A 228 0.60 -14.77 -8.52
C LEU A 228 1.41 -15.62 -9.49
N ASN A 229 2.29 -15.01 -10.31
CA ASN A 229 3.19 -15.72 -11.24
C ASN A 229 2.45 -16.73 -12.16
N GLY A 230 1.24 -16.39 -12.59
CA GLY A 230 0.40 -17.25 -13.41
C GLY A 230 -0.35 -18.35 -12.65
N ALA A 231 -0.22 -18.45 -11.32
CA ALA A 231 -0.85 -19.49 -10.51
C ALA A 231 -2.28 -19.16 -10.04
N GLY A 232 -2.87 -18.05 -10.52
CA GLY A 232 -4.22 -17.62 -10.16
C GLY A 232 -4.62 -16.34 -10.87
N GLY A 233 -5.86 -15.92 -10.67
CA GLY A 233 -6.43 -14.71 -11.25
C GLY A 233 -6.52 -13.54 -10.26
N ASN A 234 -7.02 -12.40 -10.75
CA ASN A 234 -7.22 -11.21 -9.94
C ASN A 234 -8.08 -11.48 -8.69
N ALA A 235 -9.18 -12.21 -8.85
CA ALA A 235 -10.07 -12.56 -7.74
C ALA A 235 -9.37 -13.38 -6.65
N ASP A 236 -8.50 -14.33 -7.03
CA ASP A 236 -7.72 -15.13 -6.07
C ASP A 236 -6.76 -14.26 -5.26
N GLY A 237 -6.11 -13.31 -5.95
CA GLY A 237 -5.18 -12.40 -5.32
C GLY A 237 -5.86 -11.42 -4.38
N GLN A 238 -6.98 -10.82 -4.79
CA GLN A 238 -7.79 -9.94 -3.93
C GLN A 238 -8.32 -10.69 -2.70
N ALA A 239 -8.83 -11.91 -2.88
CA ALA A 239 -9.28 -12.75 -1.76
C ALA A 239 -8.13 -13.07 -0.80
N THR A 240 -6.93 -13.36 -1.33
CA THR A 240 -5.74 -13.65 -0.53
C THR A 240 -5.34 -12.46 0.34
N THR A 241 -5.20 -11.27 -0.25
CA THR A 241 -4.78 -10.06 0.47
C THR A 241 -5.84 -9.59 1.46
N THR A 242 -7.14 -9.71 1.11
CA THR A 242 -8.26 -9.37 2.02
C THR A 242 -8.30 -10.31 3.22
N ARG A 243 -8.17 -11.63 3.00
CA ARG A 243 -8.16 -12.58 4.11
C ARG A 243 -6.95 -12.42 5.01
N LEU A 244 -5.78 -12.14 4.44
CA LEU A 244 -4.59 -11.80 5.22
C LEU A 244 -4.84 -10.60 6.13
N SER A 245 -5.44 -9.55 5.60
CA SER A 245 -5.79 -8.33 6.37
C SER A 245 -6.79 -8.63 7.48
N GLN A 246 -7.79 -9.46 7.24
CA GLN A 246 -8.73 -9.92 8.28
C GLN A 246 -7.99 -10.62 9.42
N ILE A 247 -7.11 -11.56 9.10
CA ILE A 247 -6.34 -12.30 10.11
C ILE A 247 -5.48 -11.36 10.96
N LEU A 248 -4.80 -10.41 10.31
CA LEU A 248 -3.85 -9.54 10.97
C LEU A 248 -4.49 -8.37 11.72
N LEU A 249 -5.63 -7.85 11.25
CA LEU A 249 -6.14 -6.54 11.66
C LEU A 249 -7.54 -6.55 12.25
N ALA A 250 -8.41 -7.52 11.90
CA ALA A 250 -9.81 -7.47 12.35
C ALA A 250 -9.91 -7.48 13.89
N ASP A 251 -10.80 -6.61 14.41
CA ASP A 251 -11.11 -6.47 15.83
C ASP A 251 -9.88 -6.25 16.75
N ARG A 252 -8.81 -5.70 16.21
CA ARG A 252 -7.58 -5.40 16.96
C ARG A 252 -7.73 -4.08 17.71
N GLN A 253 -7.48 -4.11 19.04
CA GLN A 253 -7.55 -2.93 19.93
C GLN A 253 -6.16 -2.40 20.30
#